data_024505c72183a387bf4a11c055080c82
#
_entry.id   024505c72183a387bf4a11c055080c82
#
_cell.length_a   1.000
_cell.length_b   1.000
_cell.length_c   1.000
_cell.angle_alpha   90.00
_cell.angle_beta   90.00
_cell.angle_gamma   90.00
#
_symmetry.space_group_name_H-M   'P 1'
#
loop_
_entity.id
_entity.type
_entity.pdbx_description
1 polymer ?
#
loop_
_entity_poly.entity_id
_entity_poly.type
_entity_poly.pdbx_seq_one_letter_code
_entity_poly.pdbx_strand_id
1 'polypeptide(L)'
;MLLARMSRKDAHHDTARRIVEAADHGDLPTMRVTNYVVTETLNYLHERQEHDVAVELYDRLVQSAGFEPVHTPKADFSQAVDLFRENSGLAFGDAAIVACMQREDIEYVYSFDDDFDPVTGVTRLNTATNPFSP
;
A
#
# COMPACT_ATOMS: atom_id res chain seq x y z
N MET A 1 -2.86 4.95 -8.27
CA MET A 1 -1.64 4.66 -7.51
C MET A 1 -1.99 3.88 -6.25
N LEU A 2 -1.17 2.93 -5.87
CA LEU A 2 -1.41 2.14 -4.67
C LEU A 2 -0.36 2.43 -3.60
N LEU A 3 -0.80 2.42 -2.34
CA LEU A 3 0.09 2.39 -1.19
C LEU A 3 0.23 0.93 -0.76
N ALA A 4 1.43 0.41 -0.82
CA ALA A 4 1.73 -0.90 -0.30
C ALA A 4 1.99 -0.82 1.21
N ARG A 5 2.29 -1.96 1.81
CA ARG A 5 2.56 -2.05 3.24
C ARG A 5 3.60 -1.01 3.68
N MET A 6 3.26 -0.24 4.70
CA MET A 6 4.20 0.66 5.35
C MET A 6 5.29 -0.17 6.02
N SER A 7 6.54 0.27 5.89
CA SER A 7 7.65 -0.42 6.52
C SER A 7 7.52 -0.35 8.05
N ARG A 8 7.79 -1.48 8.70
CA ARG A 8 7.85 -1.57 10.17
C ARG A 8 9.22 -1.18 10.71
N LYS A 9 10.19 -0.93 9.82
CA LYS A 9 11.54 -0.58 10.22
C LYS A 9 11.61 0.92 10.53
N ASP A 10 12.21 1.27 11.66
CA ASP A 10 12.37 2.66 12.08
C ASP A 10 13.10 3.51 11.04
N ALA A 11 14.03 2.91 10.28
CA ALA A 11 14.78 3.61 9.25
C ALA A 11 13.90 4.23 8.16
N HIS A 12 12.70 3.69 7.93
CA HIS A 12 11.78 4.18 6.90
C HIS A 12 10.61 4.97 7.46
N HIS A 13 10.55 5.12 8.79
CA HIS A 13 9.39 5.74 9.44
C HIS A 13 9.18 7.20 8.98
N ASP A 14 10.24 7.99 8.94
CA ASP A 14 10.15 9.40 8.54
C ASP A 14 9.75 9.57 7.08
N THR A 15 10.32 8.75 6.18
CA THR A 15 9.96 8.79 4.76
C THR A 15 8.51 8.35 4.55
N ALA A 16 8.06 7.32 5.26
CA ALA A 16 6.67 6.87 5.22
C ALA A 16 5.73 7.99 5.66
N ARG A 17 6.07 8.70 6.73
CA ARG A 17 5.28 9.84 7.22
C ARG A 17 5.16 10.93 6.15
N ARG A 18 6.26 11.26 5.47
CA ARG A 18 6.26 12.27 4.41
C ARG A 18 5.36 11.88 3.25
N ILE A 19 5.37 10.59 2.87
CA ILE A 19 4.49 10.09 1.81
C ILE A 19 3.03 10.25 2.22
N VAL A 20 2.68 9.85 3.43
CA VAL A 20 1.31 9.97 3.95
C VAL A 20 0.87 11.42 4.03
N GLU A 21 1.72 12.31 4.54
CA GLU A 21 1.41 13.73 4.62
C GLU A 21 1.24 14.37 3.25
N ALA A 22 2.09 14.02 2.29
CA ALA A 22 1.99 14.54 0.93
C ALA A 22 0.70 14.08 0.25
N ALA A 23 0.30 12.82 0.46
CA ALA A 23 -0.97 12.32 -0.06
C ALA A 23 -2.16 13.03 0.58
N ASP A 24 -2.11 13.22 1.90
CA ASP A 24 -3.18 13.88 2.65
C ASP A 24 -3.35 15.35 2.24
N HIS A 25 -2.26 16.03 1.92
CA HIS A 25 -2.27 17.43 1.46
C HIS A 25 -2.59 17.59 -0.03
N GLY A 26 -2.76 16.50 -0.77
CA GLY A 26 -3.05 16.55 -2.20
C GLY A 26 -1.84 16.76 -3.10
N ASP A 27 -0.63 16.68 -2.57
CA ASP A 27 0.61 16.80 -3.35
C ASP A 27 0.88 15.55 -4.19
N LEU A 28 0.29 14.43 -3.81
CA LEU A 28 0.37 13.17 -4.52
C LEU A 28 -1.01 12.76 -5.04
N PRO A 29 -1.08 11.92 -6.08
CA PRO A 29 -2.35 11.37 -6.52
C PRO A 29 -3.02 10.59 -5.40
N THR A 30 -4.35 10.45 -5.47
CA THR A 30 -5.09 9.62 -4.53
C THR A 30 -4.51 8.21 -4.52
N MET A 31 -4.22 7.70 -3.33
CA MET A 31 -3.64 6.37 -3.13
C MET A 31 -4.72 5.38 -2.76
N ARG A 32 -4.78 4.28 -3.48
CA ARG A 32 -5.62 3.14 -3.11
C ARG A 32 -4.87 2.26 -2.13
N VAL A 33 -5.56 1.85 -1.08
CA VAL A 33 -4.99 1.01 -0.03
C VAL A 33 -5.86 -0.23 0.09
N THR A 34 -5.28 -1.41 -0.16
CA THR A 34 -6.04 -2.65 -0.09
C THR A 34 -6.44 -2.97 1.35
N ASN A 35 -7.50 -3.76 1.51
CA ASN A 35 -7.93 -4.24 2.82
C ASN A 35 -6.84 -5.05 3.53
N TYR A 36 -5.94 -5.72 2.79
CA TYR A 36 -4.82 -6.46 3.41
C TYR A 36 -3.81 -5.51 4.06
N VAL A 37 -3.49 -4.39 3.41
CA VAL A 37 -2.59 -3.39 3.99
C VAL A 37 -3.22 -2.75 5.22
N VAL A 38 -4.50 -2.40 5.15
CA VAL A 38 -5.22 -1.85 6.29
C VAL A 38 -5.21 -2.83 7.46
N THR A 39 -5.55 -4.10 7.20
CA THR A 39 -5.57 -5.15 8.22
C THR A 39 -4.21 -5.31 8.88
N GLU A 40 -3.15 -5.43 8.08
CA GLU A 40 -1.80 -5.63 8.60
C GLU A 40 -1.34 -4.44 9.45
N THR A 41 -1.61 -3.22 8.99
CA THR A 41 -1.21 -2.01 9.70
C THR A 41 -1.95 -1.89 11.04
N LEU A 42 -3.27 -2.09 11.04
CA LEU A 42 -4.08 -1.99 12.26
C LEU A 42 -3.73 -3.09 13.25
N ASN A 43 -3.50 -4.31 12.79
CA ASN A 43 -3.09 -5.42 13.65
C ASN A 43 -1.72 -5.17 14.27
N TYR A 44 -0.78 -4.62 13.50
CA TYR A 44 0.54 -4.28 14.01
C TYR A 44 0.46 -3.30 15.18
N LEU A 45 -0.36 -2.26 15.06
CA LEU A 45 -0.56 -1.28 16.13
C LEU A 45 -1.29 -1.90 17.33
N HIS A 46 -2.31 -2.70 17.06
CA HIS A 46 -3.08 -3.37 18.09
C HIS A 46 -2.21 -4.32 18.94
N GLU A 47 -1.35 -5.10 18.28
CA GLU A 47 -0.45 -6.04 18.95
C GLU A 47 0.59 -5.34 19.83
N ARG A 48 0.90 -4.09 19.54
CA ARG A 48 1.79 -3.26 20.35
C ARG A 48 1.04 -2.50 21.46
N GLN A 49 -0.22 -2.86 21.71
CA GLN A 49 -1.08 -2.24 22.72
C GLN A 49 -1.35 -0.75 22.44
N GLU A 50 -1.34 -0.36 21.18
CA GLU A 50 -1.65 0.99 20.70
C GLU A 50 -3.00 1.02 20.02
N HIS A 51 -4.00 0.42 20.66
CA HIS A 51 -5.35 0.28 20.07
C HIS A 51 -5.95 1.63 19.68
N ASP A 52 -5.85 2.64 20.55
CA ASP A 52 -6.41 3.97 20.28
C ASP A 52 -5.73 4.63 19.06
N VAL A 53 -4.42 4.40 18.90
CA VAL A 53 -3.67 4.88 17.73
C VAL A 53 -4.15 4.18 16.46
N ALA A 54 -4.42 2.88 16.54
CA ALA A 54 -4.95 2.12 15.42
C ALA A 54 -6.32 2.66 14.97
N VAL A 55 -7.22 2.91 15.93
CA VAL A 55 -8.54 3.48 15.65
C VAL A 55 -8.42 4.86 15.01
N GLU A 56 -7.57 5.72 15.55
CA GLU A 56 -7.34 7.06 15.01
C GLU A 56 -6.79 6.98 13.58
N LEU A 57 -5.83 6.10 13.32
CA LEU A 57 -5.27 5.93 11.99
C LEU A 57 -6.34 5.49 10.99
N TYR A 58 -7.19 4.54 11.37
CA TYR A 58 -8.28 4.09 10.51
C TYR A 58 -9.24 5.24 10.19
N ASP A 59 -9.64 6.00 11.20
CA ASP A 59 -10.56 7.13 11.01
C ASP A 59 -9.96 8.19 10.07
N ARG A 60 -8.68 8.49 10.22
CA ARG A 60 -7.98 9.42 9.33
C ARG A 60 -7.92 8.89 7.91
N LEU A 61 -7.65 7.60 7.74
CA LEU A 61 -7.57 6.98 6.44
C LEU A 61 -8.89 7.09 5.66
N VAL A 62 -10.03 6.80 6.31
CA VAL A 62 -11.33 6.86 5.64
C VAL A 62 -11.83 8.29 5.42
N GLN A 63 -11.37 9.24 6.20
CA GLN A 63 -11.76 10.65 6.07
C GLN A 63 -10.87 11.42 5.10
N SER A 64 -9.67 10.93 4.82
CA SER A 64 -8.70 11.63 3.96
C SER A 64 -9.09 11.53 2.49
N ALA A 65 -9.05 12.68 1.79
CA ALA A 65 -9.23 12.69 0.35
C ALA A 65 -8.01 12.12 -0.40
N GLY A 66 -6.89 11.95 0.27
CA GLY A 66 -5.65 11.39 -0.30
C GLY A 66 -5.62 9.87 -0.35
N PHE A 67 -6.56 9.19 0.30
CA PHE A 67 -6.58 7.73 0.38
C PHE A 67 -7.95 7.18 0.06
N GLU A 68 -7.96 6.04 -0.60
CA GLU A 68 -9.18 5.30 -0.93
C GLU A 68 -9.00 3.84 -0.50
N PRO A 69 -9.60 3.43 0.63
CA PRO A 69 -9.59 2.02 1.02
C PRO A 69 -10.34 1.18 0.00
N VAL A 70 -9.75 0.06 -0.40
CA VAL A 70 -10.29 -0.82 -1.43
C VAL A 70 -10.39 -2.24 -0.89
N HIS A 71 -11.58 -2.82 -0.94
CA HIS A 71 -11.73 -4.25 -0.66
C HIS A 71 -11.24 -5.03 -1.87
N THR A 72 -10.45 -6.07 -1.62
CA THR A 72 -9.95 -6.94 -2.67
C THR A 72 -11.12 -7.75 -3.26
N PRO A 73 -11.51 -7.50 -4.52
CA PRO A 73 -12.60 -8.26 -5.11
C PRO A 73 -12.18 -9.70 -5.37
N LYS A 74 -13.16 -10.57 -5.56
CA LYS A 74 -12.93 -12.00 -5.79
C LYS A 74 -12.01 -12.26 -6.98
N ALA A 75 -12.16 -11.50 -8.05
CA ALA A 75 -11.31 -11.63 -9.24
C ALA A 75 -9.85 -11.33 -8.93
N ASP A 76 -9.59 -10.29 -8.13
CA ASP A 76 -8.23 -9.94 -7.72
C ASP A 76 -7.66 -11.00 -6.77
N PHE A 77 -8.48 -11.55 -5.88
CA PHE A 77 -8.06 -12.63 -4.99
C PHE A 77 -7.60 -13.84 -5.81
N SER A 78 -8.39 -14.24 -6.82
CA SER A 78 -8.04 -15.38 -7.68
C SER A 78 -6.74 -15.13 -8.45
N GLN A 79 -6.55 -13.93 -8.98
CA GLN A 79 -5.32 -13.56 -9.68
C GLN A 79 -4.14 -13.51 -8.70
N ALA A 80 -4.37 -13.05 -7.46
CA ALA A 80 -3.35 -13.04 -6.42
C ALA A 80 -2.84 -14.44 -6.09
N VAL A 81 -3.72 -15.45 -6.09
CA VAL A 81 -3.33 -16.84 -5.88
C VAL A 81 -2.34 -17.29 -6.95
N ASP A 82 -2.63 -16.97 -8.22
CA ASP A 82 -1.75 -17.32 -9.33
C ASP A 82 -0.40 -16.61 -9.22
N LEU A 83 -0.41 -15.30 -8.94
CA LEU A 83 0.80 -14.51 -8.75
C LEU A 83 1.64 -15.03 -7.59
N PHE A 84 0.98 -15.39 -6.50
CA PHE A 84 1.64 -15.93 -5.32
C PHE A 84 2.33 -17.27 -5.62
N ARG A 85 1.68 -18.14 -6.39
CA ARG A 85 2.26 -19.42 -6.79
C ARG A 85 3.46 -19.25 -7.72
N GLU A 86 3.42 -18.27 -8.60
CA GLU A 86 4.44 -18.05 -9.62
C GLU A 86 5.64 -17.25 -9.12
N ASN A 87 5.49 -16.52 -8.01
CA ASN A 87 6.51 -15.60 -7.50
C ASN A 87 6.82 -15.88 -6.03
N SER A 88 7.84 -16.70 -5.78
CA SER A 88 8.19 -17.12 -4.42
C SER A 88 8.62 -15.98 -3.49
N GLY A 89 9.08 -14.86 -4.04
CA GLY A 89 9.46 -13.68 -3.27
C GLY A 89 8.31 -12.74 -2.94
N LEU A 90 7.09 -13.03 -3.42
CA LEU A 90 5.95 -12.15 -3.30
C LEU A 90 4.97 -12.69 -2.25
N ALA A 91 4.83 -11.98 -1.12
CA ALA A 91 3.84 -12.33 -0.09
C ALA A 91 2.43 -12.18 -0.64
N PHE A 92 1.45 -12.86 -0.04
CA PHE A 92 0.09 -12.88 -0.59
C PHE A 92 -0.56 -11.49 -0.62
N GLY A 93 -0.38 -10.69 0.42
CA GLY A 93 -0.89 -9.31 0.43
C GLY A 93 -0.33 -8.47 -0.71
N ASP A 94 0.96 -8.65 -1.01
CA ASP A 94 1.62 -7.96 -2.12
C ASP A 94 1.13 -8.50 -3.47
N ALA A 95 0.89 -9.81 -3.57
CA ALA A 95 0.28 -10.40 -4.75
C ALA A 95 -1.11 -9.81 -5.02
N ALA A 96 -1.89 -9.57 -3.97
CA ALA A 96 -3.21 -8.92 -4.09
C ALA A 96 -3.07 -7.47 -4.57
N ILE A 97 -2.05 -6.75 -4.12
CA ILE A 97 -1.75 -5.40 -4.61
C ILE A 97 -1.45 -5.44 -6.10
N VAL A 98 -0.59 -6.34 -6.55
CA VAL A 98 -0.23 -6.48 -7.96
C VAL A 98 -1.46 -6.83 -8.80
N ALA A 99 -2.32 -7.74 -8.33
CA ALA A 99 -3.56 -8.09 -9.02
C ALA A 99 -4.48 -6.86 -9.21
N CYS A 100 -4.62 -6.05 -8.16
CA CYS A 100 -5.37 -4.80 -8.23
C CYS A 100 -4.76 -3.83 -9.24
N MET A 101 -3.43 -3.69 -9.23
CA MET A 101 -2.71 -2.82 -10.15
C MET A 101 -2.94 -3.24 -11.60
N GLN A 102 -2.87 -4.54 -11.88
CA GLN A 102 -3.10 -5.06 -13.24
C GLN A 102 -4.52 -4.79 -13.71
N ARG A 103 -5.51 -5.03 -12.85
CA ARG A 103 -6.92 -4.81 -13.21
C ARG A 103 -7.24 -3.33 -13.44
N GLU A 104 -6.66 -2.46 -12.62
CA GLU A 104 -6.91 -1.01 -12.66
C GLU A 104 -5.95 -0.25 -13.57
N ASP A 105 -5.01 -0.95 -14.21
CA ASP A 105 -3.98 -0.35 -15.06
C ASP A 105 -3.15 0.68 -14.30
N ILE A 106 -2.73 0.33 -13.08
CA ILE A 106 -1.89 1.15 -12.22
C ILE A 106 -0.45 0.68 -12.33
N GLU A 107 0.48 1.60 -12.59
CA GLU A 107 1.90 1.31 -12.73
C GLU A 107 2.67 1.49 -11.40
N TYR A 108 2.27 2.44 -10.56
CA TYR A 108 3.10 2.90 -9.44
C TYR A 108 2.59 2.38 -8.11
N VAL A 109 3.53 1.88 -7.29
CA VAL A 109 3.26 1.47 -5.91
C VAL A 109 4.27 2.15 -4.96
N TYR A 110 3.77 2.72 -3.88
CA TYR A 110 4.64 3.24 -2.81
C TYR A 110 4.94 2.11 -1.84
N SER A 111 6.21 1.72 -1.77
CA SER A 111 6.65 0.63 -0.88
C SER A 111 8.15 0.75 -0.59
N PHE A 112 8.55 0.29 0.60
CA PHE A 112 9.95 0.10 0.92
C PHE A 112 10.40 -1.35 0.68
N ASP A 113 9.49 -2.22 0.23
CA ASP A 113 9.75 -3.62 -0.02
C ASP A 113 10.18 -3.80 -1.47
N ASP A 114 11.41 -4.26 -1.69
CA ASP A 114 11.95 -4.48 -3.03
C ASP A 114 11.43 -5.75 -3.70
N ASP A 115 10.58 -6.52 -3.02
CA ASP A 115 9.95 -7.71 -3.61
C ASP A 115 9.08 -7.39 -4.82
N PHE A 116 8.67 -6.13 -4.98
CA PHE A 116 7.95 -5.66 -6.17
C PHE A 116 8.85 -5.44 -7.39
N ASP A 117 10.14 -5.24 -7.19
CA ASP A 117 11.05 -4.84 -8.28
C ASP A 117 11.09 -5.84 -9.45
N PRO A 118 11.05 -7.18 -9.22
CA PRO A 118 11.03 -8.13 -10.33
C PRO A 118 9.70 -8.20 -11.08
N VAL A 119 8.64 -7.57 -10.58
CA VAL A 119 7.30 -7.69 -11.18
C VAL A 119 7.20 -6.78 -12.40
N THR A 120 6.91 -7.37 -13.57
CA THR A 120 6.76 -6.63 -14.81
C THR A 120 5.57 -5.69 -14.76
N GLY A 121 5.77 -4.43 -15.18
CA GLY A 121 4.71 -3.43 -15.21
C GLY A 121 4.48 -2.71 -13.89
N VAL A 122 5.25 -3.02 -12.86
CA VAL A 122 5.17 -2.37 -11.56
C VAL A 122 6.42 -1.52 -11.32
N THR A 123 6.22 -0.25 -11.02
CA THR A 123 7.30 0.68 -10.66
C THR A 123 7.14 1.06 -9.19
N ARG A 124 8.14 0.70 -8.41
CA ARG A 124 8.14 0.99 -6.98
C ARG A 124 8.66 2.40 -6.71
N LEU A 125 7.95 3.14 -5.85
CA LEU A 125 8.36 4.45 -5.37
C LEU A 125 8.58 4.35 -3.86
N ASN A 126 9.70 4.89 -3.39
CA ASN A 126 10.06 4.87 -1.97
C ASN A 126 10.33 6.27 -1.41
N THR A 127 9.91 7.31 -2.11
CA THR A 127 9.99 8.70 -1.69
C THR A 127 8.68 9.41 -1.98
N ALA A 128 8.46 10.57 -1.35
CA ALA A 128 7.26 11.39 -1.55
C ALA A 128 7.31 12.15 -2.88
N THR A 129 7.48 11.40 -3.97
CA THR A 129 7.57 11.96 -5.32
C THR A 129 6.29 11.66 -6.09
N ASN A 130 5.75 12.68 -6.78
CA ASN A 130 4.62 12.48 -7.67
C ASN A 130 5.15 12.15 -9.07
N PRO A 131 4.95 10.89 -9.56
CA PRO A 131 5.47 10.49 -10.87
C PRO A 131 4.76 11.15 -12.04
N PHE A 132 3.60 11.78 -11.81
CA PHE A 132 2.83 12.45 -12.85
C PHE A 132 3.08 13.97 -12.91
N SER A 133 3.83 14.48 -11.94
CA SER A 133 4.15 15.92 -11.85
C SER A 133 5.60 16.06 -11.41
N PRO A 134 6.56 15.96 -12.36
CA PRO A 134 8.00 16.05 -12.06
C PRO A 134 8.43 17.42 -11.57
#